data_9963a929590354d70aaa5ffaaa7451b2
#
_entry.id   9963a929590354d70aaa5ffaaa7451b2
#
_cell.length_a   1.000
_cell.length_b   1.000
_cell.length_c   1.000
_cell.angle_alpha   90.00
_cell.angle_beta   90.00
_cell.angle_gamma   90.00
#
_symmetry.space_group_name_H-M   'P 1'
#
loop_
_entity.id
_entity.type
_entity.pdbx_description
1 polymer ?
#
loop_
_entity_poly.entity_id
_entity_poly.type
_entity_poly.pdbx_seq_one_letter_code
_entity_poly.pdbx_strand_id
1 'polypeptide(L)'
;MVAVTRLQLPVALIGILLASLLLLLVAFSGARTADATHRSGNTFQFGCDFVKTDRIDPFKDELGITHVHRHEVFGYRNLQNSSTVTALLNGANSCGPSFVKAAYWNPLNTDAGTRNMPRRLSVYYSGWGDVNKLVHIPRGAKLYGTDEDFRCGAGQARQTPPYGCKADEFRIRVHFPECWSGNGVHPREFVEANSGGCASGYEPIPRIRVAVHYRNSGGILRKPLRVSAGADRMENWSFMHADIWEVNRQAGFRNAIERCVFKSQNTGEPHTCSPPASNQL
;
A
#
# COMPACT_ATOMS: atom_id res chain seq x y z
N MET A 1 22.89 -67.73 12.61
CA MET A 1 22.46 -66.87 13.73
C MET A 1 23.12 -65.53 13.56
N VAL A 2 22.39 -64.51 13.18
CA VAL A 2 22.95 -63.15 13.01
C VAL A 2 22.59 -62.37 14.28
N ALA A 3 23.63 -61.94 15.02
CA ALA A 3 23.47 -61.15 16.22
C ALA A 3 23.12 -59.67 15.85
N VAL A 4 21.95 -59.22 16.21
CA VAL A 4 21.51 -57.83 16.05
C VAL A 4 21.99 -57.05 17.27
N THR A 5 23.07 -56.31 17.12
CA THR A 5 23.57 -55.38 18.16
C THR A 5 22.65 -54.16 18.20
N ARG A 6 21.88 -54.01 19.26
CA ARG A 6 21.09 -52.78 19.52
C ARG A 6 22.01 -51.66 19.96
N LEU A 7 22.10 -50.64 19.10
CA LEU A 7 22.81 -49.42 19.43
C LEU A 7 21.94 -48.58 20.40
N GLN A 8 22.27 -48.58 21.67
CA GLN A 8 21.63 -47.68 22.65
C GLN A 8 22.29 -46.32 22.61
N LEU A 9 21.64 -45.34 21.98
CA LEU A 9 22.09 -43.96 22.07
C LEU A 9 21.80 -43.44 23.49
N PRO A 10 22.78 -42.79 24.14
CA PRO A 10 22.58 -42.25 25.48
C PRO A 10 21.55 -41.12 25.46
N VAL A 11 20.62 -41.19 26.42
CA VAL A 11 19.48 -40.26 26.57
C VAL A 11 19.93 -38.78 26.61
N ALA A 12 21.12 -38.51 27.08
CA ALA A 12 21.72 -37.18 27.09
C ALA A 12 21.93 -36.55 25.70
N LEU A 13 22.27 -37.36 24.69
CA LEU A 13 22.45 -36.87 23.30
C LEU A 13 21.12 -36.47 22.65
N ILE A 14 20.01 -37.16 22.99
CA ILE A 14 18.67 -36.86 22.49
C ILE A 14 18.17 -35.52 23.07
N GLY A 15 18.46 -35.26 24.36
CA GLY A 15 18.13 -34.00 25.03
C GLY A 15 18.83 -32.77 24.41
N ILE A 16 20.10 -32.90 24.05
CA ILE A 16 20.89 -31.82 23.43
C ILE A 16 20.39 -31.54 22.00
N LEU A 17 20.06 -32.56 21.24
CA LEU A 17 19.51 -32.38 19.88
C LEU A 17 18.13 -31.74 19.89
N LEU A 18 17.27 -32.10 20.83
CA LEU A 18 15.93 -31.48 20.98
C LEU A 18 16.04 -30.03 21.44
N ALA A 19 16.96 -29.71 22.36
CA ALA A 19 17.17 -28.33 22.81
C ALA A 19 17.76 -27.45 21.69
N SER A 20 18.65 -27.98 20.86
CA SER A 20 19.22 -27.27 19.71
C SER A 20 18.18 -27.03 18.61
N LEU A 21 17.27 -27.98 18.38
CA LEU A 21 16.17 -27.84 17.42
C LEU A 21 15.14 -26.81 17.90
N LEU A 22 14.85 -26.78 19.20
CA LEU A 22 13.94 -25.80 19.80
C LEU A 22 14.52 -24.37 19.73
N LEU A 23 15.83 -24.21 19.97
CA LEU A 23 16.54 -22.94 19.82
C LEU A 23 16.57 -22.46 18.37
N LEU A 24 16.73 -23.35 17.40
CA LEU A 24 16.64 -23.02 15.97
C LEU A 24 15.22 -22.60 15.57
N LEU A 25 14.18 -23.25 16.08
CA LEU A 25 12.78 -22.87 15.81
C LEU A 25 12.41 -21.53 16.42
N VAL A 26 12.96 -21.17 17.57
CA VAL A 26 12.76 -19.85 18.19
C VAL A 26 13.53 -18.75 17.41
N ALA A 27 14.69 -19.06 16.84
CA ALA A 27 15.45 -18.11 16.03
C ALA A 27 14.81 -17.82 14.66
N PHE A 28 14.00 -18.76 14.11
CA PHE A 28 13.24 -18.54 12.87
C PHE A 28 11.86 -17.94 13.09
N SER A 29 11.38 -17.88 14.33
CA SER A 29 10.21 -17.06 14.68
C SER A 29 10.64 -15.59 14.88
N GLY A 30 11.53 -15.11 14.03
CA GLY A 30 11.85 -13.70 13.90
C GLY A 30 10.57 -12.95 13.67
N ALA A 31 9.97 -12.47 14.77
CA ALA A 31 8.90 -11.51 14.76
C ALA A 31 9.33 -10.42 13.76
N ARG A 32 8.56 -10.25 12.69
CA ARG A 32 8.57 -9.02 11.91
C ARG A 32 8.13 -7.88 12.82
N THR A 33 9.02 -7.42 13.66
CA THR A 33 8.89 -6.15 14.35
C THR A 33 9.30 -5.05 13.38
N ALA A 34 8.58 -4.95 12.29
CA ALA A 34 8.61 -3.76 11.47
C ALA A 34 7.42 -2.86 11.85
N ASP A 35 7.29 -2.57 13.12
CA ASP A 35 6.64 -1.35 13.54
C ASP A 35 7.75 -0.31 13.78
N ALA A 36 8.32 0.16 12.68
CA ALA A 36 9.04 1.42 12.70
C ALA A 36 7.99 2.43 13.13
N THR A 37 8.05 2.83 14.39
CA THR A 37 7.21 3.83 15.02
C THR A 37 7.06 5.00 14.05
N HIS A 38 5.90 5.07 13.38
CA HIS A 38 5.49 6.21 12.61
C HIS A 38 5.48 7.40 13.58
N ARG A 39 6.55 8.17 13.61
CA ARG A 39 6.50 9.51 14.17
C ARG A 39 5.56 10.29 13.28
N SER A 40 4.43 10.70 13.82
CA SER A 40 3.29 11.30 13.12
C SER A 40 3.55 12.73 12.60
N GLY A 41 4.81 13.12 12.39
CA GLY A 41 5.21 14.49 12.06
C GLY A 41 5.48 14.78 10.58
N ASN A 42 5.73 13.76 9.75
CA ASN A 42 6.28 13.95 8.42
C ASN A 42 5.39 13.33 7.34
N THR A 43 4.13 13.72 7.31
CA THR A 43 3.16 13.13 6.37
C THR A 43 2.38 14.20 5.64
N PHE A 44 2.44 14.18 4.32
CA PHE A 44 1.50 14.89 3.46
C PHE A 44 0.31 13.98 3.17
N GLN A 45 -0.90 14.44 3.51
CA GLN A 45 -2.13 13.66 3.37
C GLN A 45 -3.17 14.45 2.57
N PHE A 46 -3.90 13.75 1.70
CA PHE A 46 -5.09 14.28 1.02
C PHE A 46 -6.11 13.18 0.74
N GLY A 47 -7.29 13.58 0.27
CA GLY A 47 -8.36 12.67 -0.11
C GLY A 47 -8.67 12.76 -1.60
N CYS A 48 -9.17 11.66 -2.16
CA CYS A 48 -9.75 11.59 -3.49
C CYS A 48 -11.14 10.96 -3.40
N ASP A 49 -12.11 11.50 -4.13
CA ASP A 49 -13.44 10.90 -4.20
C ASP A 49 -13.43 9.66 -5.10
N PHE A 50 -14.33 8.73 -4.81
CA PHE A 50 -14.65 7.64 -5.70
C PHE A 50 -15.22 8.19 -7.03
N VAL A 51 -14.71 7.65 -8.14
CA VAL A 51 -15.09 8.10 -9.49
C VAL A 51 -16.04 7.10 -10.14
N LYS A 52 -15.59 5.87 -10.28
CA LYS A 52 -16.32 4.81 -10.98
C LYS A 52 -15.80 3.42 -10.62
N THR A 53 -16.56 2.42 -11.01
CA THR A 53 -16.08 1.05 -11.14
C THR A 53 -16.06 0.67 -12.60
N ASP A 54 -14.94 0.15 -13.06
CA ASP A 54 -14.79 -0.22 -14.46
C ASP A 54 -13.77 -1.36 -14.63
N ARG A 55 -13.78 -2.04 -15.77
CA ARG A 55 -12.72 -2.96 -16.19
C ARG A 55 -11.57 -2.16 -16.80
N ILE A 56 -10.68 -1.73 -15.96
CA ILE A 56 -9.63 -0.80 -16.34
C ILE A 56 -8.35 -1.13 -15.58
N ASP A 57 -7.26 -1.23 -16.33
CA ASP A 57 -5.92 -1.35 -15.78
C ASP A 57 -4.92 -0.84 -16.83
N PRO A 58 -4.52 0.45 -16.72
CA PRO A 58 -3.52 1.04 -17.61
C PRO A 58 -2.14 0.39 -17.53
N PHE A 59 -1.90 -0.44 -16.50
CA PHE A 59 -0.62 -1.14 -16.31
C PHE A 59 -0.63 -2.59 -16.83
N LYS A 60 -1.74 -3.04 -17.37
CA LYS A 60 -1.94 -4.44 -17.77
C LYS A 60 -0.81 -5.02 -18.63
N ASP A 61 -0.35 -4.25 -19.63
CA ASP A 61 0.69 -4.70 -20.55
C ASP A 61 2.06 -4.77 -19.86
N GLU A 62 2.33 -3.86 -18.93
CA GLU A 62 3.58 -3.78 -18.18
C GLU A 62 3.68 -4.84 -17.09
N LEU A 63 2.54 -5.22 -16.51
CA LEU A 63 2.42 -6.28 -15.52
C LEU A 63 2.19 -7.66 -16.13
N GLY A 64 2.07 -7.77 -17.48
CA GLY A 64 1.77 -9.02 -18.16
C GLY A 64 0.36 -9.57 -17.88
N ILE A 65 -0.58 -8.70 -17.52
CA ILE A 65 -1.95 -9.09 -17.17
C ILE A 65 -2.74 -9.36 -18.45
N THR A 66 -3.21 -10.59 -18.62
CA THR A 66 -4.00 -10.99 -19.78
C THR A 66 -5.48 -10.68 -19.66
N HIS A 67 -6.00 -10.59 -18.43
CA HIS A 67 -7.42 -10.34 -18.16
C HIS A 67 -7.59 -9.24 -17.13
N VAL A 68 -8.06 -8.08 -17.59
CA VAL A 68 -8.39 -6.96 -16.71
C VAL A 68 -9.66 -7.29 -15.93
N HIS A 69 -9.59 -7.18 -14.61
CA HIS A 69 -10.74 -7.33 -13.72
C HIS A 69 -11.36 -5.95 -13.36
N ARG A 70 -12.40 -5.96 -12.54
CA ARG A 70 -13.06 -4.71 -12.14
C ARG A 70 -12.27 -4.01 -11.05
N HIS A 71 -12.00 -2.73 -11.29
CA HIS A 71 -11.39 -1.83 -10.31
C HIS A 71 -12.34 -0.72 -9.88
N GLU A 72 -12.12 -0.25 -8.68
CA GLU A 72 -12.66 0.99 -8.13
C GLU A 72 -11.66 2.10 -8.37
N VAL A 73 -12.05 3.15 -9.05
CA VAL A 73 -11.18 4.24 -9.53
C VAL A 73 -11.39 5.49 -8.70
N PHE A 74 -10.30 6.18 -8.36
CA PHE A 74 -10.26 7.43 -7.63
C PHE A 74 -9.31 8.42 -8.32
N GLY A 75 -9.48 9.69 -8.07
CA GLY A 75 -8.61 10.73 -8.63
C GLY A 75 -9.00 11.08 -10.05
N TYR A 76 -8.22 10.69 -11.05
CA TYR A 76 -8.48 11.07 -12.43
C TYR A 76 -9.80 10.51 -12.96
N ARG A 77 -10.72 11.43 -13.40
CA ARG A 77 -12.12 11.08 -13.70
C ARG A 77 -12.29 10.24 -14.96
N ASN A 78 -11.43 10.42 -15.95
CA ASN A 78 -11.56 9.78 -17.27
C ASN A 78 -10.52 8.68 -17.50
N LEU A 79 -10.12 7.96 -16.44
CA LEU A 79 -9.15 6.88 -16.55
C LEU A 79 -9.63 5.80 -17.52
N GLN A 80 -8.75 5.39 -18.43
CA GLN A 80 -8.94 4.34 -19.44
C GLN A 80 -7.63 3.56 -19.61
N ASN A 81 -7.70 2.35 -20.20
CA ASN A 81 -6.50 1.57 -20.50
C ASN A 81 -5.52 2.31 -21.44
N SER A 82 -6.05 3.18 -22.30
CA SER A 82 -5.27 4.01 -23.23
C SER A 82 -4.90 5.39 -22.66
N SER A 83 -5.12 5.65 -21.38
CA SER A 83 -4.76 6.93 -20.77
C SER A 83 -3.27 7.20 -20.87
N THR A 84 -2.92 8.48 -20.97
CA THR A 84 -1.54 8.97 -21.06
C THR A 84 -1.22 9.93 -19.92
N VAL A 85 0.07 10.12 -19.63
CA VAL A 85 0.52 11.11 -18.65
C VAL A 85 -0.05 12.49 -18.96
N THR A 86 -0.06 12.89 -20.22
CA THR A 86 -0.63 14.18 -20.66
C THR A 86 -2.12 14.30 -20.37
N ALA A 87 -2.88 13.21 -20.61
CA ALA A 87 -4.30 13.18 -20.31
C ALA A 87 -4.58 13.34 -18.81
N LEU A 88 -3.80 12.66 -17.96
CA LEU A 88 -3.95 12.76 -16.51
C LEU A 88 -3.61 14.17 -16.00
N LEU A 89 -2.57 14.80 -16.55
CA LEU A 89 -2.14 16.15 -16.15
C LEU A 89 -3.21 17.20 -16.44
N ASN A 90 -3.83 17.11 -17.60
CA ASN A 90 -4.74 18.14 -18.12
C ASN A 90 -6.21 17.86 -17.76
N GLY A 91 -6.51 16.66 -17.31
CA GLY A 91 -7.88 16.26 -17.05
C GLY A 91 -8.41 16.59 -15.66
N ALA A 92 -9.70 16.44 -15.49
CA ALA A 92 -10.38 16.63 -14.22
C ALA A 92 -9.99 15.55 -13.22
N ASN A 93 -9.71 15.96 -11.99
CA ASN A 93 -9.32 15.08 -10.89
C ASN A 93 -10.26 15.31 -9.69
N SER A 94 -10.52 14.26 -8.93
CA SER A 94 -11.38 14.30 -7.73
C SER A 94 -10.58 14.42 -6.43
N CYS A 95 -9.25 14.50 -6.52
CA CYS A 95 -8.40 14.70 -5.35
C CYS A 95 -8.37 16.16 -4.93
N GLY A 96 -8.42 16.40 -3.66
CA GLY A 96 -8.08 17.71 -3.09
C GLY A 96 -6.69 17.66 -2.48
N PRO A 97 -5.83 18.60 -2.73
CA PRO A 97 -5.97 19.89 -3.42
C PRO A 97 -5.84 19.78 -4.95
N SER A 98 -6.21 20.86 -5.65
CA SER A 98 -6.31 20.91 -7.13
C SER A 98 -4.98 20.63 -7.87
N PHE A 99 -3.85 20.86 -7.22
CA PHE A 99 -2.52 20.58 -7.77
C PHE A 99 -2.17 19.08 -7.75
N VAL A 100 -2.95 18.23 -7.08
CA VAL A 100 -2.76 16.78 -7.14
C VAL A 100 -3.30 16.25 -8.46
N LYS A 101 -2.45 15.58 -9.22
CA LYS A 101 -2.77 14.96 -10.50
C LYS A 101 -2.27 13.53 -10.49
N ALA A 102 -3.15 12.61 -10.14
CA ALA A 102 -2.85 11.19 -10.10
C ALA A 102 -4.12 10.37 -10.34
N ALA A 103 -3.95 9.13 -10.72
CA ALA A 103 -5.01 8.14 -10.74
C ALA A 103 -4.68 7.02 -9.77
N TYR A 104 -5.71 6.54 -9.08
CA TYR A 104 -5.61 5.43 -8.13
C TYR A 104 -6.70 4.42 -8.45
N TRP A 105 -6.38 3.13 -8.35
CA TRP A 105 -7.39 2.10 -8.47
C TRP A 105 -7.03 0.87 -7.64
N ASN A 106 -8.04 0.13 -7.23
CA ASN A 106 -7.93 -1.13 -6.50
C ASN A 106 -9.04 -2.09 -6.94
N PRO A 107 -8.90 -3.40 -6.75
CA PRO A 107 -9.94 -4.36 -7.07
C PRO A 107 -11.27 -4.03 -6.37
N LEU A 108 -12.37 -4.14 -7.11
CA LEU A 108 -13.70 -4.13 -6.51
C LEU A 108 -13.80 -5.24 -5.46
N ASN A 109 -14.41 -4.95 -4.32
CA ASN A 109 -14.57 -5.94 -3.27
C ASN A 109 -16.03 -6.11 -2.82
N THR A 110 -16.31 -7.28 -2.25
CA THR A 110 -17.62 -7.64 -1.70
C THR A 110 -17.45 -8.28 -0.33
N ASP A 111 -18.44 -8.13 0.54
CA ASP A 111 -18.60 -8.95 1.72
C ASP A 111 -19.86 -9.84 1.60
N ALA A 112 -19.74 -11.12 1.89
CA ALA A 112 -20.83 -12.09 1.72
C ALA A 112 -21.57 -11.97 0.37
N GLY A 113 -20.88 -11.62 -0.71
CA GLY A 113 -21.45 -11.41 -2.05
C GLY A 113 -22.08 -10.04 -2.29
N THR A 114 -22.18 -9.18 -1.28
CA THR A 114 -22.67 -7.82 -1.41
C THR A 114 -21.50 -6.88 -1.70
N ARG A 115 -21.64 -6.03 -2.71
CA ARG A 115 -20.59 -5.04 -3.05
C ARG A 115 -20.41 -4.04 -1.92
N ASN A 116 -19.16 -3.86 -1.52
CA ASN A 116 -18.80 -2.75 -0.65
C ASN A 116 -18.70 -1.46 -1.47
N MET A 117 -19.38 -0.42 -1.00
CA MET A 117 -19.34 0.87 -1.68
C MET A 117 -18.23 1.74 -1.11
N PRO A 118 -17.21 2.08 -1.92
CA PRO A 118 -16.17 3.00 -1.47
C PRO A 118 -16.76 4.41 -1.30
N ARG A 119 -16.30 5.10 -0.26
CA ARG A 119 -16.66 6.50 0.00
C ARG A 119 -15.63 7.46 -0.57
N ARG A 120 -14.37 7.16 -0.25
CA ARG A 120 -13.21 7.97 -0.61
C ARG A 120 -11.93 7.15 -0.50
N LEU A 121 -10.88 7.68 -1.05
CA LEU A 121 -9.50 7.27 -0.84
C LEU A 121 -8.77 8.33 -0.01
N SER A 122 -8.02 7.93 0.99
CA SER A 122 -7.01 8.78 1.64
C SER A 122 -5.63 8.35 1.16
N VAL A 123 -4.81 9.32 0.78
CA VAL A 123 -3.44 9.10 0.29
C VAL A 123 -2.47 9.76 1.24
N TYR A 124 -1.41 9.04 1.60
CA TYR A 124 -0.38 9.46 2.54
C TYR A 124 0.99 9.34 1.89
N TYR A 125 1.74 10.41 1.90
CA TYR A 125 3.16 10.44 1.57
C TYR A 125 3.93 10.73 2.86
N SER A 126 4.79 9.80 3.27
CA SER A 126 5.49 9.89 4.55
C SER A 126 6.99 9.80 4.37
N GLY A 127 7.72 10.56 5.18
CA GLY A 127 9.16 10.39 5.34
C GLY A 127 9.48 9.10 6.10
N TRP A 128 10.60 8.48 5.77
CA TRP A 128 11.12 7.29 6.45
C TRP A 128 12.65 7.25 6.35
N GLY A 129 13.27 6.49 7.25
CA GLY A 129 14.73 6.41 7.29
C GLY A 129 15.39 7.78 7.45
N ASP A 130 16.46 8.01 6.70
CA ASP A 130 17.10 9.33 6.59
C ASP A 130 16.39 10.14 5.50
N VAL A 131 15.53 11.06 5.92
CA VAL A 131 14.72 11.88 5.00
C VAL A 131 15.55 12.77 4.09
N ASN A 132 16.82 13.07 4.44
CA ASN A 132 17.70 13.86 3.59
C ASN A 132 18.18 13.10 2.33
N LYS A 133 18.02 11.78 2.35
CA LYS A 133 18.32 10.89 1.22
C LYS A 133 17.12 10.63 0.33
N LEU A 134 15.92 11.01 0.75
CA LEU A 134 14.72 10.79 -0.06
C LEU A 134 14.79 11.62 -1.34
N VAL A 135 14.50 10.98 -2.45
CA VAL A 135 14.33 11.64 -3.74
C VAL A 135 12.85 11.78 -4.09
N HIS A 136 12.54 12.72 -4.97
CA HIS A 136 11.18 12.87 -5.46
C HIS A 136 10.78 11.68 -6.33
N ILE A 137 9.51 11.25 -6.18
CA ILE A 137 8.92 10.24 -7.05
C ILE A 137 8.96 10.76 -8.49
N PRO A 138 9.46 9.96 -9.45
CA PRO A 138 9.56 10.39 -10.84
C PRO A 138 8.17 10.61 -11.45
N ARG A 139 8.06 11.62 -12.31
CA ARG A 139 6.81 11.89 -13.01
C ARG A 139 6.45 10.75 -13.94
N GLY A 140 5.21 10.28 -13.84
CA GLY A 140 4.71 9.16 -14.61
C GLY A 140 4.92 7.82 -13.93
N ALA A 141 5.45 7.84 -12.69
CA ALA A 141 5.65 6.64 -11.90
C ALA A 141 4.37 5.81 -11.81
N LYS A 142 4.51 4.54 -12.10
CA LYS A 142 3.47 3.52 -12.00
C LYS A 142 3.86 2.59 -10.86
N LEU A 143 3.12 2.66 -9.77
CA LEU A 143 3.40 1.87 -8.57
C LEU A 143 2.29 0.85 -8.37
N TYR A 144 2.71 -0.36 -8.03
CA TYR A 144 1.86 -1.48 -7.69
C TYR A 144 2.15 -1.91 -6.26
N GLY A 145 1.13 -1.87 -5.40
CA GLY A 145 1.25 -2.21 -3.98
C GLY A 145 0.43 -3.45 -3.63
N THR A 146 1.00 -4.35 -2.85
CA THR A 146 0.37 -5.62 -2.42
C THR A 146 0.45 -5.86 -0.92
N ASP A 147 1.08 -4.98 -0.16
CA ASP A 147 1.14 -5.09 1.30
C ASP A 147 -0.10 -4.40 1.91
N GLU A 148 -1.11 -5.20 2.20
CA GLU A 148 -2.38 -4.70 2.71
C GLU A 148 -2.54 -4.89 4.22
N ASP A 149 -3.23 -3.96 4.83
CA ASP A 149 -3.78 -4.10 6.17
C ASP A 149 -5.21 -3.54 6.26
N PHE A 150 -5.91 -3.93 7.31
CA PHE A 150 -7.31 -3.63 7.50
C PHE A 150 -7.55 -2.88 8.80
N ARG A 151 -8.56 -2.00 8.82
CA ARG A 151 -9.01 -1.32 10.05
C ARG A 151 -10.53 -1.32 10.15
N CYS A 152 -11.02 -1.49 11.38
CA CYS A 152 -12.40 -1.25 11.75
C CYS A 152 -12.51 0.13 12.40
N GLY A 153 -13.17 1.07 11.75
CA GLY A 153 -13.26 2.45 12.23
C GLY A 153 -11.90 3.06 12.57
N ALA A 154 -11.75 3.57 13.77
CA ALA A 154 -10.49 4.10 14.33
C ALA A 154 -9.57 3.02 14.93
N GLY A 155 -9.97 1.75 14.88
CA GLY A 155 -9.23 0.64 15.50
C GLY A 155 -7.84 0.42 14.93
N GLN A 156 -7.10 -0.50 15.56
CA GLN A 156 -5.74 -0.85 15.15
C GLN A 156 -5.72 -1.57 13.80
N ALA A 157 -4.59 -1.49 13.12
CA ALA A 157 -4.31 -2.23 11.91
C ALA A 157 -4.26 -3.75 12.17
N ARG A 158 -4.76 -4.52 11.20
CA ARG A 158 -4.77 -5.99 11.22
C ARG A 158 -4.36 -6.52 9.85
N GLN A 159 -3.67 -7.64 9.81
CA GLN A 159 -3.27 -8.32 8.57
C GLN A 159 -4.42 -9.15 7.95
N THR A 160 -5.56 -9.20 8.60
CA THR A 160 -6.74 -9.93 8.12
C THR A 160 -7.98 -9.04 8.21
N PRO A 161 -8.98 -9.25 7.34
CA PRO A 161 -10.22 -8.50 7.39
C PRO A 161 -10.85 -8.50 8.78
N PRO A 162 -11.28 -7.37 9.31
CA PRO A 162 -11.86 -7.24 10.64
C PRO A 162 -13.32 -7.70 10.65
N TYR A 163 -13.55 -8.97 10.37
CA TYR A 163 -14.89 -9.55 10.42
C TYR A 163 -15.56 -9.28 11.76
N GLY A 164 -16.84 -8.97 11.71
CA GLY A 164 -17.56 -8.52 12.89
C GLY A 164 -17.38 -7.04 13.23
N CYS A 165 -16.67 -6.28 12.38
CA CYS A 165 -16.57 -4.82 12.52
C CYS A 165 -17.95 -4.19 12.53
N LYS A 166 -18.27 -3.46 13.63
CA LYS A 166 -19.55 -2.78 13.84
C LYS A 166 -19.47 -1.27 13.60
N ALA A 167 -18.28 -0.74 13.25
CA ALA A 167 -18.15 0.67 12.92
C ALA A 167 -18.83 0.97 11.58
N ASP A 168 -19.29 2.19 11.38
CA ASP A 168 -19.91 2.65 10.13
C ASP A 168 -18.98 2.60 8.92
N GLU A 169 -17.69 2.42 9.17
CA GLU A 169 -16.64 2.40 8.17
C GLU A 169 -15.62 1.32 8.49
N PHE A 170 -15.19 0.58 7.48
CA PHE A 170 -13.94 -0.17 7.53
C PHE A 170 -13.00 0.35 6.44
N ARG A 171 -11.71 0.10 6.60
CA ARG A 171 -10.67 0.54 5.66
C ARG A 171 -9.81 -0.61 5.23
N ILE A 172 -9.45 -0.60 3.96
CA ILE A 172 -8.38 -1.42 3.39
C ILE A 172 -7.25 -0.45 3.07
N ARG A 173 -6.08 -0.71 3.63
CA ARG A 173 -4.89 0.09 3.36
C ARG A 173 -3.93 -0.74 2.55
N VAL A 174 -3.28 -0.12 1.59
CA VAL A 174 -2.25 -0.74 0.77
C VAL A 174 -1.00 0.13 0.82
N HIS A 175 0.13 -0.50 1.05
CA HIS A 175 1.46 0.11 1.06
C HIS A 175 2.13 -0.14 -0.28
N PHE A 176 2.94 0.80 -0.69
CA PHE A 176 3.64 0.76 -1.98
C PHE A 176 5.14 0.68 -1.75
N PRO A 177 5.87 0.11 -2.72
CA PRO A 177 7.32 0.12 -2.70
C PRO A 177 7.89 1.51 -2.48
N GLU A 178 8.95 1.60 -1.68
CA GLU A 178 9.59 2.84 -1.27
C GLU A 178 11.02 3.04 -1.81
N CYS A 179 11.48 2.15 -2.68
CA CYS A 179 12.79 2.22 -3.32
C CYS A 179 12.65 2.23 -4.84
N TRP A 180 13.30 3.19 -5.49
CA TRP A 180 13.28 3.38 -6.95
C TRP A 180 14.65 3.10 -7.55
N SER A 181 14.70 2.43 -8.71
CA SER A 181 15.95 2.08 -9.41
C SER A 181 16.75 3.26 -9.98
N GLY A 182 16.19 4.48 -9.91
CA GLY A 182 16.76 5.64 -10.58
C GLY A 182 16.47 5.71 -12.09
N ASN A 183 15.87 4.66 -12.67
CA ASN A 183 15.62 4.53 -14.11
C ASN A 183 14.18 4.18 -14.39
N GLY A 184 13.53 4.93 -15.29
CA GLY A 184 12.19 4.57 -15.72
C GLY A 184 11.08 4.82 -14.71
N VAL A 185 9.86 4.42 -15.07
CA VAL A 185 8.64 4.71 -14.31
C VAL A 185 7.68 3.50 -14.23
N HIS A 186 8.11 2.34 -14.72
CA HIS A 186 7.33 1.10 -14.73
C HIS A 186 7.26 0.46 -13.34
N PRO A 187 6.24 -0.33 -13.01
CA PRO A 187 6.11 -0.94 -11.70
C PRO A 187 7.35 -1.72 -11.23
N ARG A 188 8.03 -2.41 -12.14
CA ARG A 188 9.26 -3.17 -11.85
C ARG A 188 10.46 -2.34 -11.40
N GLU A 189 10.41 -1.02 -11.61
CA GLU A 189 11.48 -0.10 -11.20
C GLU A 189 11.36 0.29 -9.70
N PHE A 190 10.32 -0.18 -9.04
CA PHE A 190 10.05 0.08 -7.63
C PHE A 190 10.07 -1.23 -6.85
N VAL A 191 10.78 -1.25 -5.73
CA VAL A 191 10.91 -2.41 -4.86
C VAL A 191 10.72 -2.02 -3.39
N GLU A 192 10.35 -2.98 -2.57
CA GLU A 192 10.26 -2.80 -1.13
C GLU A 192 11.64 -2.59 -0.51
N ALA A 193 11.71 -1.75 0.52
CA ALA A 193 12.90 -1.65 1.35
C ALA A 193 13.06 -2.90 2.22
N ASN A 194 14.31 -3.27 2.49
CA ASN A 194 14.62 -4.26 3.51
C ASN A 194 14.86 -3.56 4.88
N SER A 195 15.24 -4.34 5.91
CA SER A 195 15.52 -3.80 7.24
C SER A 195 16.65 -2.77 7.29
N GLY A 196 17.52 -2.76 6.28
CA GLY A 196 18.65 -1.83 6.14
C GLY A 196 18.35 -0.62 5.23
N GLY A 197 17.16 -0.55 4.65
CA GLY A 197 16.79 0.47 3.68
C GLY A 197 16.74 -0.07 2.25
N CYS A 198 16.93 0.80 1.26
CA CYS A 198 16.96 0.39 -0.13
C CYS A 198 18.23 -0.43 -0.45
N ALA A 199 18.09 -1.44 -1.30
CA ALA A 199 19.22 -2.20 -1.81
C ALA A 199 20.19 -1.29 -2.61
N SER A 200 21.43 -1.72 -2.78
CA SER A 200 22.41 -0.98 -3.58
C SER A 200 21.89 -0.74 -5.00
N GLY A 201 22.03 0.48 -5.48
CA GLY A 201 21.53 0.91 -6.79
C GLY A 201 20.08 1.40 -6.80
N TYR A 202 19.41 1.42 -5.64
CA TYR A 202 18.07 1.99 -5.50
C TYR A 202 18.08 3.23 -4.61
N GLU A 203 17.30 4.22 -4.97
CA GLU A 203 17.12 5.48 -4.25
C GLU A 203 15.83 5.42 -3.40
N PRO A 204 15.87 5.88 -2.14
CA PRO A 204 14.68 5.94 -1.31
C PRO A 204 13.75 7.07 -1.78
N ILE A 205 12.47 6.76 -1.96
CA ILE A 205 11.39 7.69 -2.26
C ILE A 205 10.45 7.81 -1.05
N PRO A 206 9.60 8.85 -0.96
CA PRO A 206 8.58 8.90 0.08
C PRO A 206 7.75 7.63 0.14
N ARG A 207 7.53 7.11 1.34
CA ARG A 207 6.64 5.97 1.54
C ARG A 207 5.22 6.38 1.22
N ILE A 208 4.58 5.67 0.29
CA ILE A 208 3.19 5.90 -0.09
C ILE A 208 2.31 4.84 0.56
N ARG A 209 1.19 5.29 1.07
CA ARG A 209 0.12 4.43 1.53
C ARG A 209 -1.22 5.01 1.10
N VAL A 210 -2.10 4.18 0.62
CA VAL A 210 -3.49 4.54 0.38
C VAL A 210 -4.39 3.84 1.40
N ALA A 211 -5.53 4.46 1.71
CA ALA A 211 -6.58 3.86 2.52
C ALA A 211 -7.91 4.06 1.80
N VAL A 212 -8.49 2.98 1.32
CA VAL A 212 -9.84 2.99 0.78
C VAL A 212 -10.84 2.86 1.92
N HIS A 213 -11.74 3.81 2.02
CA HIS A 213 -12.77 3.87 3.04
C HIS A 213 -14.07 3.30 2.50
N TYR A 214 -14.57 2.25 3.09
CA TYR A 214 -15.82 1.59 2.72
C TYR A 214 -16.88 1.85 3.76
N ARG A 215 -18.10 2.16 3.27
CA ARG A 215 -19.27 2.20 4.15
C ARG A 215 -19.62 0.76 4.57
N ASN A 216 -19.68 0.54 5.86
CA ASN A 216 -20.19 -0.70 6.42
C ASN A 216 -21.71 -0.66 6.52
N SER A 217 -22.37 -0.68 5.36
CA SER A 217 -23.82 -0.44 5.23
C SER A 217 -24.70 -1.51 5.89
N GLY A 218 -24.14 -2.66 6.20
CA GLY A 218 -24.83 -3.70 6.96
C GLY A 218 -24.56 -3.62 8.46
N GLY A 219 -23.82 -2.64 8.94
CA GLY A 219 -23.42 -2.49 10.34
C GLY A 219 -22.44 -3.55 10.84
N ILE A 220 -22.15 -4.57 10.06
CA ILE A 220 -21.18 -5.65 10.39
C ILE A 220 -20.51 -6.13 9.12
N LEU A 221 -19.17 -6.04 9.05
CA LEU A 221 -18.40 -6.67 7.97
C LEU A 221 -18.52 -8.20 8.03
N ARG A 222 -19.04 -8.81 6.99
CA ARG A 222 -19.35 -10.24 6.92
C ARG A 222 -18.25 -11.05 6.24
N LYS A 223 -18.24 -12.35 6.47
CA LYS A 223 -17.37 -13.31 5.74
C LYS A 223 -18.12 -13.84 4.49
N PRO A 224 -17.39 -14.15 3.41
CA PRO A 224 -16.00 -13.80 3.14
C PRO A 224 -15.89 -12.40 2.52
N LEU A 225 -14.82 -11.67 2.83
CA LEU A 225 -14.37 -10.54 2.01
C LEU A 225 -13.70 -11.12 0.77
N ARG A 226 -14.15 -10.73 -0.40
CA ARG A 226 -13.62 -11.16 -1.69
C ARG A 226 -13.31 -9.96 -2.58
N VAL A 227 -12.36 -10.12 -3.47
CA VAL A 227 -11.94 -9.09 -4.42
C VAL A 227 -12.05 -9.61 -5.84
N SER A 228 -12.31 -8.69 -6.77
CA SER A 228 -12.30 -9.01 -8.20
C SER A 228 -10.89 -9.37 -8.64
N ALA A 229 -10.74 -10.47 -9.38
CA ALA A 229 -9.48 -10.93 -9.95
C ALA A 229 -9.71 -11.65 -11.28
N GLY A 230 -8.70 -11.63 -12.16
CA GLY A 230 -8.76 -12.29 -13.45
C GLY A 230 -10.02 -11.91 -14.25
N ALA A 231 -10.65 -12.87 -14.94
CA ALA A 231 -11.85 -12.65 -15.76
C ALA A 231 -13.14 -12.44 -14.92
N ASP A 232 -13.14 -11.48 -13.98
CA ASP A 232 -14.24 -11.16 -13.03
C ASP A 232 -14.57 -12.26 -12.01
N ARG A 233 -13.67 -13.16 -11.75
CA ARG A 233 -13.82 -14.06 -10.62
C ARG A 233 -13.64 -13.29 -9.31
N MET A 234 -14.43 -13.65 -8.31
CA MET A 234 -14.28 -13.12 -6.96
C MET A 234 -13.37 -14.04 -6.15
N GLU A 235 -12.14 -13.59 -5.95
CA GLU A 235 -11.11 -14.34 -5.23
C GLU A 235 -11.02 -13.92 -3.75
N ASN A 236 -10.16 -14.57 -3.00
CA ASN A 236 -9.89 -14.23 -1.62
C ASN A 236 -9.32 -12.79 -1.53
N TRP A 237 -9.51 -12.14 -0.39
CA TRP A 237 -8.96 -10.82 -0.08
C TRP A 237 -7.42 -10.73 -0.22
N SER A 238 -6.69 -11.84 -0.13
CA SER A 238 -5.23 -11.88 -0.35
C SER A 238 -4.79 -11.49 -1.77
N PHE A 239 -5.73 -11.36 -2.71
CA PHE A 239 -5.50 -10.77 -4.03
C PHE A 239 -5.74 -9.26 -4.06
N MET A 240 -5.94 -8.62 -2.91
CA MET A 240 -6.04 -7.17 -2.82
C MET A 240 -4.71 -6.53 -3.23
N HIS A 241 -4.80 -5.50 -4.03
CA HIS A 241 -3.69 -4.63 -4.40
C HIS A 241 -4.22 -3.21 -4.57
N ALA A 242 -3.33 -2.30 -4.81
CA ALA A 242 -3.69 -0.99 -5.31
C ALA A 242 -2.62 -0.50 -6.29
N ASP A 243 -3.05 0.37 -7.17
CA ASP A 243 -2.22 0.96 -8.22
C ASP A 243 -2.26 2.47 -8.12
N ILE A 244 -1.12 3.08 -8.42
CA ILE A 244 -0.96 4.52 -8.52
C ILE A 244 -0.29 4.87 -9.84
N TRP A 245 -0.91 5.76 -10.61
CA TRP A 245 -0.24 6.47 -11.67
C TRP A 245 0.05 7.90 -11.23
N GLU A 246 1.28 8.12 -10.78
CA GLU A 246 1.73 9.38 -10.23
C GLU A 246 2.21 10.30 -11.36
N VAL A 247 1.50 11.39 -11.60
CA VAL A 247 1.88 12.35 -12.65
C VAL A 247 2.09 13.77 -12.11
N ASN A 248 2.09 13.91 -10.78
CA ASN A 248 2.26 15.22 -10.14
C ASN A 248 3.59 15.87 -10.52
N ARG A 249 3.51 17.04 -11.15
CA ARG A 249 4.68 17.85 -11.51
C ARG A 249 4.57 19.27 -11.00
N GLN A 250 3.41 19.65 -10.51
CA GLN A 250 3.13 21.03 -10.16
C GLN A 250 3.96 21.45 -8.95
N ALA A 251 4.39 22.71 -8.95
CA ALA A 251 5.17 23.28 -7.85
C ALA A 251 4.47 23.10 -6.50
N GLY A 252 3.15 23.19 -6.46
CA GLY A 252 2.37 22.97 -5.24
C GLY A 252 2.55 21.58 -4.63
N PHE A 253 2.58 20.52 -5.44
CA PHE A 253 2.81 19.16 -4.95
C PHE A 253 4.25 18.98 -4.46
N ARG A 254 5.23 19.41 -5.26
CA ARG A 254 6.64 19.35 -4.84
C ARG A 254 6.87 20.11 -3.54
N ASN A 255 6.37 21.33 -3.44
CA ASN A 255 6.46 22.14 -2.22
C ASN A 255 5.80 21.48 -1.02
N ALA A 256 4.65 20.78 -1.22
CA ALA A 256 4.01 20.02 -0.15
C ALA A 256 4.91 18.86 0.30
N ILE A 257 5.45 18.05 -0.61
CA ILE A 257 6.38 16.96 -0.29
C ILE A 257 7.64 17.51 0.39
N GLU A 258 8.26 18.56 -0.14
CA GLU A 258 9.46 19.12 0.48
C GLU A 258 9.22 19.63 1.90
N ARG A 259 8.14 20.37 2.13
CA ARG A 259 7.84 20.90 3.46
C ARG A 259 7.40 19.83 4.45
N CYS A 260 6.53 18.91 3.98
CA CYS A 260 5.84 17.99 4.86
C CYS A 260 6.56 16.66 5.03
N VAL A 261 7.34 16.24 4.05
CA VAL A 261 7.99 14.93 4.04
C VAL A 261 9.50 15.08 4.27
N PHE A 262 10.16 16.02 3.55
CA PHE A 262 11.63 16.14 3.60
C PHE A 262 12.12 17.06 4.74
N LYS A 263 11.45 18.17 5.02
CA LYS A 263 11.93 19.20 5.96
C LYS A 263 11.38 19.13 7.38
N SER A 264 10.33 18.34 7.62
CA SER A 264 9.58 18.39 8.88
C SER A 264 10.31 17.79 10.10
N GLN A 265 11.51 17.23 9.94
CA GLN A 265 12.26 16.66 11.08
C GLN A 265 12.90 17.72 12.01
N ASN A 266 13.01 18.97 11.60
CA ASN A 266 13.78 19.98 12.33
C ASN A 266 12.97 20.79 13.36
N THR A 267 11.66 20.65 13.42
CA THR A 267 10.82 21.52 14.27
C THR A 267 10.23 20.87 15.51
N GLY A 268 10.39 19.56 15.69
CA GLY A 268 9.90 18.84 16.88
C GLY A 268 8.38 18.77 17.04
N GLU A 269 7.61 19.47 16.22
CA GLU A 269 6.16 19.51 16.29
C GLU A 269 5.51 18.46 15.39
N PRO A 270 4.50 17.73 15.87
CA PRO A 270 3.76 16.76 15.06
C PRO A 270 2.79 17.51 14.14
N HIS A 271 3.23 17.88 12.95
CA HIS A 271 2.37 18.55 11.99
C HIS A 271 1.87 17.55 10.94
N THR A 272 0.57 17.27 10.96
CA THR A 272 -0.12 16.85 9.74
C THR A 272 -0.08 18.06 8.81
N CYS A 273 0.76 18.00 7.79
CA CYS A 273 0.79 19.06 6.79
C CYS A 273 -0.51 19.03 5.99
N SER A 274 -1.45 19.87 6.37
CA SER A 274 -2.57 20.16 5.48
C SER A 274 -2.06 20.97 4.29
N PRO A 275 -2.50 20.68 3.07
CA PRO A 275 -2.19 21.53 1.94
C PRO A 275 -2.67 22.96 2.21
N PRO A 276 -1.97 23.98 1.72
CA PRO A 276 -2.48 25.36 1.81
C PRO A 276 -3.89 25.39 1.20
N ALA A 277 -4.80 26.10 1.85
CA ALA A 277 -6.13 26.34 1.29
C ALA A 277 -5.97 26.86 -0.15
N SER A 278 -6.82 26.40 -1.05
CA SER A 278 -6.73 26.58 -2.52
C SER A 278 -6.69 28.04 -3.02
N ASN A 279 -6.64 29.04 -2.13
CA ASN A 279 -6.71 30.46 -2.45
C ASN A 279 -5.36 31.20 -2.25
N GLN A 280 -4.23 30.51 -2.11
CA GLN A 280 -2.91 31.14 -1.94
C GLN A 280 -1.89 30.69 -2.99
N LEU A 281 -2.25 30.64 -4.24
CA LEU A 281 -1.32 30.66 -5.38
C LEU A 281 -1.89 31.54 -6.48
#